data_9f471e738b4035cc87e3431858a2e431
#
_entry.id   9f471e738b4035cc87e3431858a2e431
#
_cell.length_a   1.000
_cell.length_b   1.000
_cell.length_c   1.000
_cell.angle_alpha   90.00
_cell.angle_beta   90.00
_cell.angle_gamma   90.00
#
_symmetry.space_group_name_H-M   'P 1'
#
loop_
_entity.id
_entity.type
_entity.pdbx_description
1 polymer ?
#
loop_
_entity_poly.entity_id
_entity_poly.type
_entity_poly.pdbx_seq_one_letter_code
_entity_poly.pdbx_strand_id
1 'polypeptide(L)'
;STRARTTKPAVQIALGGSAVFAPVTNPGGPSHEMLLSLFWDHTPDYEVYPSLKGKYRADRWTTIPATLEDNPYAPPDYEEDLAVLNQTRYQQLRHGDWRAVSGQFFPHFSSATHGRTVRPPEGCDWVEAMDWGYVSPGALGFFCHVGDNHWHCAKGFKFRGMEPPAVAELIRATRKELGYESPRYGVADPSIQSHQR
;
A
#
# COMPACT_ATOMS: atom_id res chain seq x y z
N SER A 1 11.73 0.24 -28.62
CA SER A 1 11.19 -1.12 -28.43
C SER A 1 12.14 -1.89 -27.50
N THR A 2 11.98 -1.70 -26.20
CA THR A 2 12.78 -2.39 -25.19
C THR A 2 12.04 -3.67 -24.80
N ARG A 3 12.50 -4.79 -25.35
CA ARG A 3 12.03 -6.11 -24.95
C ARG A 3 12.37 -6.30 -23.46
N ALA A 4 11.35 -6.50 -22.63
CA ALA A 4 11.53 -7.01 -21.28
C ALA A 4 12.31 -8.32 -21.38
N ARG A 5 13.51 -8.37 -20.80
CA ARG A 5 14.23 -9.61 -20.58
C ARG A 5 13.45 -10.37 -19.52
N THR A 6 12.73 -11.38 -19.93
CA THR A 6 12.18 -12.39 -19.05
C THR A 6 13.39 -13.02 -18.33
N THR A 7 13.57 -12.75 -17.07
CA THR A 7 14.50 -13.47 -16.22
C THR A 7 14.08 -14.93 -16.25
N LYS A 8 14.95 -15.79 -16.75
CA LYS A 8 14.73 -17.24 -16.72
C LYS A 8 14.51 -17.65 -15.27
N PRO A 9 13.56 -18.57 -15.00
CA PRO A 9 13.30 -19.03 -13.64
C PRO A 9 14.59 -19.60 -13.05
N ALA A 10 15.03 -19.02 -11.95
CA ALA A 10 16.14 -19.55 -11.18
C ALA A 10 15.62 -20.78 -10.42
N VAL A 11 16.30 -21.87 -10.60
CA VAL A 11 16.35 -23.09 -9.79
C VAL A 11 14.99 -23.69 -9.41
N GLN A 12 14.63 -24.74 -10.13
CA GLN A 12 13.61 -25.70 -9.73
C GLN A 12 14.24 -26.65 -8.70
N ILE A 13 13.91 -26.48 -7.43
CA ILE A 13 14.31 -27.42 -6.39
C ILE A 13 13.17 -28.44 -6.25
N ALA A 14 13.42 -29.66 -6.68
CA ALA A 14 12.49 -30.78 -6.47
C ALA A 14 12.71 -31.34 -5.06
N LEU A 15 11.80 -31.07 -4.16
CA LEU A 15 11.71 -31.73 -2.86
C LEU A 15 10.48 -32.67 -2.89
N GLY A 16 10.74 -33.97 -2.91
CA GLY A 16 9.68 -34.98 -2.79
C GLY A 16 8.63 -34.96 -3.88
N GLY A 17 8.99 -34.68 -5.15
CA GLY A 17 8.07 -34.67 -6.29
C GLY A 17 7.26 -33.40 -6.49
N SER A 18 7.39 -32.39 -5.64
CA SER A 18 6.75 -31.07 -5.80
C SER A 18 7.71 -30.07 -6.41
N ALA A 19 7.25 -29.31 -7.41
CA ALA A 19 8.01 -28.19 -7.98
C ALA A 19 7.74 -26.92 -7.17
N VAL A 20 8.82 -26.24 -6.74
CA VAL A 20 8.73 -24.93 -6.10
C VAL A 20 9.24 -23.86 -7.07
N PHE A 21 8.45 -22.84 -7.29
CA PHE A 21 8.85 -21.64 -8.01
C PHE A 21 9.30 -20.59 -7.00
N ALA A 22 10.56 -20.19 -7.04
CA ALA A 22 11.15 -19.22 -6.13
C ALA A 22 11.74 -18.04 -6.93
N PRO A 23 10.99 -16.98 -7.23
CA PRO A 23 11.53 -15.78 -7.83
C PRO A 23 12.35 -14.99 -6.80
N VAL A 24 13.52 -14.50 -7.22
CA VAL A 24 14.35 -13.59 -6.44
C VAL A 24 14.30 -12.22 -7.09
N THR A 25 13.97 -11.19 -6.32
CA THR A 25 13.82 -9.83 -6.83
C THR A 25 14.00 -8.80 -5.72
N ASN A 26 14.29 -7.57 -6.11
CA ASN A 26 14.38 -6.42 -5.23
C ASN A 26 13.15 -5.50 -5.40
N PRO A 27 12.78 -4.73 -4.36
CA PRO A 27 11.75 -3.70 -4.49
C PRO A 27 12.09 -2.65 -5.55
N GLY A 28 11.06 -1.97 -6.08
CA GLY A 28 11.20 -0.81 -6.97
C GLY A 28 11.37 -1.11 -8.46
N GLY A 29 11.18 -2.37 -8.89
CA GLY A 29 11.12 -2.74 -10.31
C GLY A 29 9.72 -2.55 -10.93
N PRO A 30 9.57 -2.78 -12.25
CA PRO A 30 8.28 -2.64 -12.95
C PRO A 30 7.15 -3.53 -12.40
N SER A 31 7.49 -4.63 -11.74
CA SER A 31 6.53 -5.56 -11.15
C SER A 31 6.33 -5.34 -9.66
N HIS A 32 6.83 -4.23 -9.10
CA HIS A 32 6.82 -3.96 -7.66
C HIS A 32 5.42 -4.09 -7.05
N GLU A 33 4.45 -3.34 -7.58
CA GLU A 33 3.07 -3.34 -7.08
C GLU A 33 2.41 -4.71 -7.14
N MET A 34 2.62 -5.44 -8.24
CA MET A 34 2.10 -6.78 -8.40
C MET A 34 2.67 -7.73 -7.34
N LEU A 35 3.99 -7.69 -7.14
CA LEU A 35 4.67 -8.56 -6.18
C LEU A 35 4.30 -8.21 -4.75
N LEU A 36 4.17 -6.92 -4.44
CA LEU A 36 3.72 -6.44 -3.13
C LEU A 36 2.32 -6.98 -2.82
N SER A 37 1.37 -6.81 -3.74
CA SER A 37 -0.01 -7.27 -3.56
C SER A 37 -0.14 -8.79 -3.46
N LEU A 38 0.70 -9.54 -4.17
CA LEU A 38 0.67 -11.01 -4.18
C LEU A 38 1.33 -11.61 -2.93
N PHE A 39 2.51 -11.10 -2.54
CA PHE A 39 3.38 -11.77 -1.59
C PHE A 39 3.40 -11.16 -0.20
N TRP A 40 3.05 -9.89 -0.07
CA TRP A 40 3.00 -9.18 1.21
C TRP A 40 1.59 -8.92 1.68
N ASP A 41 0.75 -8.38 0.79
CA ASP A 41 -0.62 -8.00 1.16
C ASP A 41 -1.60 -9.17 0.99
N HIS A 42 -1.24 -10.18 0.19
CA HIS A 42 -2.08 -11.32 -0.16
C HIS A 42 -3.46 -10.94 -0.72
N THR A 43 -3.55 -9.74 -1.31
CA THR A 43 -4.79 -9.15 -1.84
C THR A 43 -4.55 -8.55 -3.24
N PRO A 44 -4.28 -9.39 -4.26
CA PRO A 44 -4.05 -8.89 -5.61
C PRO A 44 -5.27 -8.14 -6.13
N ASP A 45 -5.01 -7.02 -6.78
CA ASP A 45 -6.03 -6.26 -7.49
C ASP A 45 -6.49 -7.04 -8.73
N TYR A 46 -7.68 -7.61 -8.67
CA TYR A 46 -8.24 -8.39 -9.77
C TYR A 46 -8.77 -7.54 -10.93
N GLU A 47 -8.92 -6.24 -10.78
CA GLU A 47 -9.19 -5.34 -11.90
C GLU A 47 -7.95 -5.16 -12.76
N VAL A 48 -6.79 -5.02 -12.11
CA VAL A 48 -5.49 -4.93 -12.79
C VAL A 48 -5.00 -6.30 -13.25
N TYR A 49 -5.25 -7.35 -12.47
CA TYR A 49 -4.80 -8.73 -12.75
C TYR A 49 -5.97 -9.72 -12.83
N PRO A 50 -6.87 -9.60 -13.82
CA PRO A 50 -8.08 -10.46 -13.92
C PRO A 50 -7.77 -11.94 -14.02
N SER A 51 -6.60 -12.29 -14.59
CA SER A 51 -6.17 -13.69 -14.76
C SER A 51 -5.92 -14.42 -13.44
N LEU A 52 -5.74 -13.69 -12.34
CA LEU A 52 -5.52 -14.24 -11.00
C LEU A 52 -6.83 -14.55 -10.27
N LYS A 53 -7.96 -13.99 -10.72
CA LYS A 53 -9.26 -14.16 -10.07
C LYS A 53 -9.64 -15.64 -10.04
N GLY A 54 -9.92 -16.16 -8.84
CA GLY A 54 -10.27 -17.57 -8.61
C GLY A 54 -9.10 -18.57 -8.75
N LYS A 55 -7.90 -18.11 -9.12
CA LYS A 55 -6.69 -18.95 -9.25
C LYS A 55 -5.64 -18.67 -8.19
N TYR A 56 -5.60 -17.44 -7.69
CA TYR A 56 -4.66 -17.06 -6.64
C TYR A 56 -5.01 -17.74 -5.31
N ARG A 57 -4.01 -18.31 -4.68
CA ARG A 57 -4.13 -19.04 -3.42
C ARG A 57 -3.06 -18.50 -2.47
N ALA A 58 -3.45 -17.61 -1.56
CA ALA A 58 -2.56 -16.99 -0.58
C ALA A 58 -1.79 -18.02 0.28
N ASP A 59 -2.46 -19.12 0.61
CA ASP A 59 -1.91 -20.24 1.38
C ASP A 59 -0.75 -21.00 0.72
N ARG A 60 -0.51 -20.75 -0.57
CA ARG A 60 0.57 -21.38 -1.36
C ARG A 60 1.79 -20.49 -1.57
N TRP A 61 1.76 -19.28 -1.04
CA TRP A 61 2.80 -18.31 -1.22
C TRP A 61 3.42 -17.91 0.12
N THR A 62 4.72 -17.77 0.14
CA THR A 62 5.44 -17.23 1.28
C THR A 62 6.55 -16.32 0.81
N THR A 63 6.90 -15.35 1.64
CA THR A 63 7.98 -14.42 1.38
C THR A 63 9.13 -14.73 2.33
N ILE A 64 10.33 -14.72 1.80
CA ILE A 64 11.56 -14.81 2.60
C ILE A 64 12.26 -13.47 2.41
N PRO A 65 12.06 -12.51 3.33
CA PRO A 65 12.75 -11.22 3.28
C PRO A 65 14.25 -11.42 3.53
N ALA A 66 15.07 -10.60 2.86
CA ALA A 66 16.50 -10.53 3.08
C ALA A 66 16.95 -9.07 3.08
N THR A 67 17.87 -8.76 3.95
CA THR A 67 18.51 -7.46 4.10
C THR A 67 19.98 -7.54 3.73
N LEU A 68 20.68 -6.41 3.72
CA LEU A 68 22.13 -6.41 3.47
C LEU A 68 22.88 -7.21 4.53
N GLU A 69 22.44 -7.17 5.79
CA GLU A 69 23.06 -7.89 6.91
C GLU A 69 23.00 -9.41 6.75
N ASP A 70 22.03 -9.91 5.99
CA ASP A 70 21.89 -11.35 5.73
C ASP A 70 22.92 -11.86 4.71
N ASN A 71 23.67 -10.94 4.06
CA ASN A 71 24.68 -11.27 3.05
C ASN A 71 26.11 -11.18 3.62
N PRO A 72 26.71 -12.27 4.12
CA PRO A 72 28.06 -12.25 4.67
C PRO A 72 29.16 -11.99 3.63
N TYR A 73 28.81 -11.98 2.35
CA TYR A 73 29.73 -11.76 1.22
C TYR A 73 29.58 -10.37 0.60
N ALA A 74 28.82 -9.48 1.23
CA ALA A 74 28.72 -8.11 0.74
C ALA A 74 30.09 -7.42 0.78
N PRO A 75 30.49 -6.69 -0.29
CA PRO A 75 31.71 -5.89 -0.24
C PRO A 75 31.67 -4.88 0.91
N PRO A 76 32.82 -4.57 1.54
CA PRO A 76 32.87 -3.65 2.69
C PRO A 76 32.38 -2.23 2.37
N ASP A 77 32.53 -1.80 1.12
CA ASP A 77 32.15 -0.48 0.60
C ASP A 77 30.71 -0.42 0.04
N TYR A 78 30.03 -1.57 -0.01
CA TYR A 78 28.70 -1.64 -0.60
C TYR A 78 27.66 -0.75 0.11
N GLU A 79 27.79 -0.58 1.41
CA GLU A 79 26.90 0.32 2.17
C GLU A 79 27.14 1.79 1.81
N GLU A 80 28.39 2.18 1.54
CA GLU A 80 28.72 3.52 1.07
C GLU A 80 28.16 3.77 -0.33
N ASP A 81 28.22 2.78 -1.22
CA ASP A 81 27.58 2.84 -2.54
C ASP A 81 26.06 3.00 -2.45
N LEU A 82 25.42 2.35 -1.49
CA LEU A 82 23.98 2.53 -1.27
C LEU A 82 23.64 3.91 -0.70
N ALA A 83 24.53 4.51 0.10
CA ALA A 83 24.28 5.80 0.75
C ALA A 83 24.18 6.97 -0.24
N VAL A 84 24.74 6.84 -1.46
CA VAL A 84 24.60 7.87 -2.52
C VAL A 84 23.25 7.83 -3.23
N LEU A 85 22.45 6.79 -3.00
CA LEU A 85 21.12 6.66 -3.58
C LEU A 85 20.12 7.58 -2.88
N ASN A 86 19.00 7.87 -3.56
CA ASN A 86 17.90 8.54 -2.89
C ASN A 86 17.33 7.66 -1.75
N GLN A 87 16.72 8.31 -0.75
CA GLN A 87 16.23 7.66 0.47
C GLN A 87 15.34 6.43 0.19
N THR A 88 14.42 6.53 -0.76
CA THR A 88 13.53 5.41 -1.12
C THR A 88 14.32 4.22 -1.63
N ARG A 89 15.28 4.47 -2.53
CA ARG A 89 16.09 3.40 -3.12
C ARG A 89 17.03 2.78 -2.10
N TYR A 90 17.58 3.60 -1.20
CA TYR A 90 18.37 3.13 -0.07
C TYR A 90 17.55 2.17 0.81
N GLN A 91 16.33 2.57 1.23
CA GLN A 91 15.45 1.72 2.03
C GLN A 91 15.09 0.41 1.31
N GLN A 92 14.81 0.48 0.02
CA GLN A 92 14.50 -0.69 -0.79
C GLN A 92 15.66 -1.70 -0.86
N LEU A 93 16.88 -1.23 -1.06
CA LEU A 93 18.04 -2.11 -1.30
C LEU A 93 18.75 -2.48 -0.01
N ARG A 94 18.84 -1.57 0.97
CA ARG A 94 19.52 -1.79 2.24
C ARG A 94 18.71 -2.68 3.19
N HIS A 95 17.41 -2.39 3.28
CA HIS A 95 16.50 -3.03 4.22
C HIS A 95 15.48 -3.96 3.57
N GLY A 96 15.51 -4.12 2.25
CA GLY A 96 14.51 -4.92 1.55
C GLY A 96 13.08 -4.36 1.73
N ASP A 97 12.95 -3.04 1.91
CA ASP A 97 11.65 -2.44 2.21
C ASP A 97 10.78 -2.34 0.95
N TRP A 98 9.79 -3.22 0.87
CA TRP A 98 8.81 -3.25 -0.20
C TRP A 98 7.75 -2.16 -0.10
N ARG A 99 7.65 -1.48 1.04
CA ARG A 99 6.70 -0.38 1.25
C ARG A 99 7.32 0.99 1.02
N ALA A 100 8.64 1.06 0.84
CA ALA A 100 9.31 2.27 0.42
C ALA A 100 9.00 2.55 -1.06
N VAL A 101 8.16 3.53 -1.32
CA VAL A 101 7.74 3.92 -2.68
C VAL A 101 8.26 5.30 -3.05
N SER A 102 8.72 5.44 -4.31
CA SER A 102 9.12 6.74 -4.84
C SER A 102 7.89 7.64 -5.04
N GLY A 103 8.00 8.90 -4.65
CA GLY A 103 6.91 9.86 -4.75
C GLY A 103 5.93 9.83 -3.57
N GLN A 104 6.24 9.14 -2.50
CA GLN A 104 5.48 9.21 -1.27
C GLN A 104 5.47 10.65 -0.75
N PHE A 105 4.27 11.23 -0.58
CA PHE A 105 4.11 12.61 -0.13
C PHE A 105 4.64 12.82 1.31
N PHE A 106 4.49 11.80 2.17
CA PHE A 106 5.03 11.78 3.52
C PHE A 106 6.16 10.73 3.62
N PRO A 107 7.41 11.08 3.25
CA PRO A 107 8.51 10.11 3.19
C PRO A 107 8.88 9.51 4.55
N HIS A 108 8.56 10.20 5.65
CA HIS A 108 8.79 9.72 7.01
C HIS A 108 7.66 8.85 7.57
N PHE A 109 6.56 8.66 6.82
CA PHE A 109 5.50 7.79 7.27
C PHE A 109 5.96 6.32 7.25
N SER A 110 5.79 5.66 8.37
CA SER A 110 6.02 4.22 8.55
C SER A 110 4.86 3.61 9.32
N SER A 111 4.30 2.55 8.84
CA SER A 111 3.22 1.84 9.54
C SER A 111 3.68 1.27 10.89
N ALA A 112 4.96 0.94 11.03
CA ALA A 112 5.54 0.48 12.29
C ALA A 112 5.58 1.59 13.35
N THR A 113 5.87 2.82 12.93
CA THR A 113 5.98 3.98 13.84
C THR A 113 4.63 4.68 14.02
N HIS A 114 3.87 4.85 12.93
CA HIS A 114 2.65 5.67 12.91
C HIS A 114 1.37 4.84 12.91
N GLY A 115 1.45 3.55 12.57
CA GLY A 115 0.32 2.63 12.67
C GLY A 115 0.03 2.26 14.12
N ARG A 116 -1.25 2.33 14.52
CA ARG A 116 -1.70 1.91 15.85
C ARG A 116 -3.02 1.16 15.72
N THR A 117 -3.13 0.06 16.46
CA THR A 117 -4.40 -0.65 16.61
C THR A 117 -5.09 -0.12 17.87
N VAL A 118 -5.65 1.07 17.77
CA VAL A 118 -6.38 1.71 18.87
C VAL A 118 -7.78 2.10 18.41
N ARG A 119 -8.75 2.03 19.31
CA ARG A 119 -10.07 2.58 19.06
C ARG A 119 -10.02 4.10 19.30
N PRO A 120 -10.64 4.90 18.42
CA PRO A 120 -10.83 6.32 18.70
C PRO A 120 -11.54 6.50 20.05
N PRO A 121 -11.18 7.54 20.84
CA PRO A 121 -11.88 7.83 22.10
C PRO A 121 -13.36 8.13 21.86
N GLU A 122 -14.21 7.78 22.83
CA GLU A 122 -15.61 8.19 22.81
C GLU A 122 -15.73 9.73 22.80
N GLY A 123 -16.62 10.25 21.97
CA GLY A 123 -16.86 11.69 21.88
C GLY A 123 -15.76 12.47 21.18
N CYS A 124 -14.85 11.85 20.47
CA CYS A 124 -13.87 12.58 19.70
C CYS A 124 -14.50 13.36 18.53
N ASP A 125 -13.87 14.48 18.16
CA ASP A 125 -14.31 15.30 17.02
C ASP A 125 -13.95 14.59 15.70
N TRP A 126 -14.96 14.18 14.96
CA TRP A 126 -14.79 13.53 13.67
C TRP A 126 -14.64 14.54 12.54
N VAL A 127 -13.70 14.27 11.66
CA VAL A 127 -13.45 15.02 10.43
C VAL A 127 -13.33 14.01 9.29
N GLU A 128 -13.90 14.37 8.15
CA GLU A 128 -13.82 13.59 6.92
C GLU A 128 -13.07 14.38 5.85
N ALA A 129 -12.27 13.68 5.07
CA ALA A 129 -11.60 14.27 3.92
C ALA A 129 -11.78 13.39 2.70
N MET A 130 -12.08 14.00 1.56
CA MET A 130 -12.31 13.32 0.31
C MET A 130 -11.59 14.01 -0.84
N ASP A 131 -10.83 13.23 -1.58
CA ASP A 131 -10.35 13.56 -2.91
C ASP A 131 -11.14 12.72 -3.91
N TRP A 132 -11.94 13.39 -4.75
CA TRP A 132 -12.80 12.69 -5.70
C TRP A 132 -12.02 12.23 -6.92
N GLY A 133 -12.16 10.97 -7.28
CA GLY A 133 -11.65 10.43 -8.52
C GLY A 133 -12.59 9.37 -9.09
N TYR A 134 -12.79 9.40 -10.41
CA TYR A 134 -13.57 8.38 -11.12
C TYR A 134 -12.65 7.55 -12.03
N VAL A 135 -11.99 8.19 -12.98
CA VAL A 135 -10.97 7.57 -13.86
C VAL A 135 -9.65 7.44 -13.10
N SER A 136 -9.22 8.51 -12.43
CA SER A 136 -8.15 8.45 -11.44
C SER A 136 -8.68 7.93 -10.11
N PRO A 137 -7.86 7.27 -9.30
CA PRO A 137 -8.30 6.85 -7.97
C PRO A 137 -8.68 8.05 -7.12
N GLY A 138 -9.83 7.94 -6.44
CA GLY A 138 -10.21 8.84 -5.35
C GLY A 138 -9.78 8.29 -4.00
N ALA A 139 -9.78 9.14 -2.99
CA ALA A 139 -9.46 8.79 -1.62
C ALA A 139 -10.51 9.36 -0.66
N LEU A 140 -10.79 8.62 0.41
CA LEU A 140 -11.69 9.02 1.48
C LEU A 140 -11.05 8.66 2.81
N GLY A 141 -10.96 9.62 3.73
CA GLY A 141 -10.38 9.43 5.05
C GLY A 141 -11.32 9.88 6.17
N PHE A 142 -11.31 9.12 7.27
CA PHE A 142 -12.07 9.38 8.48
C PHE A 142 -11.10 9.60 9.63
N PHE A 143 -11.11 10.80 10.17
CA PHE A 143 -10.13 11.24 11.14
C PHE A 143 -10.83 11.63 12.45
N CYS A 144 -10.21 11.24 13.55
CA CYS A 144 -10.62 11.60 14.88
C CYS A 144 -9.58 12.54 15.48
N HIS A 145 -10.00 13.74 15.90
CA HIS A 145 -9.16 14.67 16.64
C HIS A 145 -9.17 14.34 18.13
N VAL A 146 -8.01 14.00 18.66
CA VAL A 146 -7.86 13.53 20.05
C VAL A 146 -7.20 14.56 21.00
N GLY A 147 -7.12 15.81 20.57
CA GLY A 147 -6.51 16.91 21.33
C GLY A 147 -5.02 17.12 20.98
N ASP A 148 -4.46 18.23 21.45
CA ASP A 148 -3.04 18.61 21.30
C ASP A 148 -2.45 18.42 19.89
N ASN A 149 -3.25 18.76 18.86
CA ASN A 149 -2.90 18.57 17.46
C ASN A 149 -2.65 17.09 17.06
N HIS A 150 -3.17 16.13 17.83
CA HIS A 150 -3.12 14.74 17.51
C HIS A 150 -4.35 14.28 16.72
N TRP A 151 -4.10 13.57 15.64
CA TRP A 151 -5.12 13.05 14.74
C TRP A 151 -4.95 11.56 14.54
N HIS A 152 -6.04 10.80 14.70
CA HIS A 152 -6.09 9.41 14.31
C HIS A 152 -6.82 9.29 12.97
N CYS A 153 -6.16 8.74 11.96
CA CYS A 153 -6.84 8.24 10.78
C CYS A 153 -7.45 6.88 11.16
N ALA A 154 -8.73 6.89 11.50
CA ALA A 154 -9.42 5.69 11.97
C ALA A 154 -9.72 4.73 10.81
N LYS A 155 -9.98 5.29 9.61
CA LYS A 155 -10.25 4.51 8.41
C LYS A 155 -9.91 5.32 7.16
N GLY A 156 -9.43 4.64 6.15
CA GLY A 156 -9.16 5.22 4.84
C GLY A 156 -9.57 4.26 3.73
N PHE A 157 -10.06 4.81 2.62
CA PHE A 157 -10.42 4.07 1.43
C PHE A 157 -9.76 4.70 0.21
N LYS A 158 -9.32 3.86 -0.70
CA LYS A 158 -9.01 4.23 -2.06
C LYS A 158 -10.09 3.60 -2.93
N PHE A 159 -10.72 4.38 -3.79
CA PHE A 159 -11.80 3.91 -4.66
C PHE A 159 -11.57 4.36 -6.10
N ARG A 160 -12.18 3.68 -7.04
CA ARG A 160 -12.12 4.02 -8.46
C ARG A 160 -13.39 3.54 -9.16
N GLY A 161 -13.90 4.30 -10.13
CA GLY A 161 -15.10 3.94 -10.88
C GLY A 161 -16.37 3.88 -10.04
N MET A 162 -16.37 4.48 -8.85
CA MET A 162 -17.56 4.54 -8.00
C MET A 162 -18.38 5.78 -8.31
N GLU A 163 -19.67 5.58 -8.51
CA GLU A 163 -20.63 6.67 -8.67
C GLU A 163 -20.90 7.41 -7.34
N PRO A 164 -21.25 8.71 -7.36
CA PRO A 164 -21.48 9.47 -6.12
C PRO A 164 -22.45 8.83 -5.13
N PRO A 165 -23.56 8.19 -5.55
CA PRO A 165 -24.44 7.51 -4.60
C PRO A 165 -23.78 6.36 -3.85
N ALA A 166 -22.90 5.58 -4.53
CA ALA A 166 -22.18 4.49 -3.91
C ALA A 166 -21.13 4.98 -2.90
N VAL A 167 -20.44 6.08 -3.21
CA VAL A 167 -19.51 6.72 -2.27
C VAL A 167 -20.26 7.27 -1.05
N ALA A 168 -21.43 7.89 -1.25
CA ALA A 168 -22.26 8.37 -0.16
C ALA A 168 -22.76 7.23 0.76
N GLU A 169 -23.04 6.07 0.19
CA GLU A 169 -23.41 4.88 0.97
C GLU A 169 -22.23 4.33 1.77
N LEU A 170 -21.04 4.28 1.16
CA LEU A 170 -19.80 3.91 1.84
C LEU A 170 -19.53 4.84 3.04
N ILE A 171 -19.71 6.15 2.87
CA ILE A 171 -19.56 7.13 3.95
C ILE A 171 -20.55 6.83 5.08
N ARG A 172 -21.83 6.66 4.78
CA ARG A 172 -22.86 6.37 5.79
C ARG A 172 -22.59 5.07 6.55
N ALA A 173 -22.21 4.01 5.82
CA ALA A 173 -21.87 2.73 6.42
C ALA A 173 -20.67 2.84 7.35
N THR A 174 -19.64 3.59 6.95
CA THR A 174 -18.43 3.80 7.74
C THR A 174 -18.69 4.63 8.99
N ARG A 175 -19.49 5.69 8.91
CA ARG A 175 -19.94 6.47 10.09
C ARG A 175 -20.62 5.58 11.12
N LYS A 176 -21.54 4.73 10.66
CA LYS A 176 -22.24 3.78 11.52
C LYS A 176 -21.28 2.80 12.19
N GLU A 177 -20.29 2.28 11.46
CA GLU A 177 -19.26 1.37 11.98
C GLU A 177 -18.39 2.08 13.03
N LEU A 178 -18.03 3.34 12.79
CA LEU A 178 -17.20 4.16 13.67
C LEU A 178 -17.97 4.76 14.85
N GLY A 179 -19.32 4.65 14.86
CA GLY A 179 -20.17 5.04 15.98
C GLY A 179 -20.52 6.54 16.05
N TYR A 180 -20.55 7.23 14.92
CA TYR A 180 -20.97 8.63 14.87
C TYR A 180 -21.94 8.90 13.69
N GLU A 181 -22.75 9.94 13.79
CA GLU A 181 -23.74 10.27 12.77
C GLU A 181 -23.25 11.33 11.78
N SER A 182 -22.60 12.36 12.29
CA SER A 182 -22.13 13.49 11.50
C SER A 182 -20.75 13.93 11.92
N PRO A 183 -19.84 14.23 10.98
CA PRO A 183 -18.56 14.83 11.30
C PRO A 183 -18.76 16.28 11.74
N ARG A 184 -17.80 16.81 12.48
CA ARG A 184 -17.72 18.23 12.80
C ARG A 184 -17.62 19.10 11.54
N TYR A 185 -16.82 18.63 10.56
CA TYR A 185 -16.75 19.18 9.21
C TYR A 185 -16.20 18.14 8.25
N GLY A 186 -16.46 18.35 6.96
CA GLY A 186 -15.84 17.60 5.87
C GLY A 186 -15.03 18.52 4.97
N VAL A 187 -13.93 18.00 4.45
CA VAL A 187 -13.09 18.68 3.45
C VAL A 187 -13.12 17.87 2.16
N ALA A 188 -13.36 18.55 1.05
CA ALA A 188 -13.33 17.94 -0.27
C ALA A 188 -12.64 18.87 -1.26
N ASP A 189 -12.05 18.29 -2.33
CA ASP A 189 -11.45 19.08 -3.39
C ASP A 189 -12.53 19.93 -4.08
N PRO A 190 -12.31 21.25 -4.27
CA PRO A 190 -13.28 22.15 -4.94
C PRO A 190 -13.66 21.72 -6.35
N SER A 191 -12.81 20.95 -7.04
CA SER A 191 -13.08 20.44 -8.39
C SER A 191 -14.32 19.54 -8.46
N ILE A 192 -14.75 18.96 -7.35
CA ILE A 192 -16.02 18.21 -7.24
C ILE A 192 -17.21 19.03 -7.71
N GLN A 193 -17.19 20.34 -7.48
CA GLN A 193 -18.28 21.23 -7.84
C GLN A 193 -18.26 21.66 -9.32
N SER A 194 -17.14 21.51 -10.00
CA SER A 194 -16.98 21.95 -11.39
C SER A 194 -17.59 20.98 -12.42
N HIS A 195 -17.92 19.76 -12.04
CA HIS A 195 -18.48 18.73 -12.91
C HIS A 195 -20.03 18.72 -12.94
N GLN A 196 -20.68 19.70 -12.34
CA GLN A 196 -22.16 19.83 -12.33
C GLN A 196 -22.70 20.85 -13.37
N ARG A 197 -21.91 21.16 -14.43
CA ARG A 197 -22.39 22.00 -15.53
C ARG A 197 -22.37 21.27 -16.85
#